data_45358a032971c859fa7022b7803e537c
#
_entry.id   45358a032971c859fa7022b7803e537c
#
_cell.length_a   1.000
_cell.length_b   1.000
_cell.length_c   1.000
_cell.angle_alpha   90.00
_cell.angle_beta   90.00
_cell.angle_gamma   90.00
#
_symmetry.space_group_name_H-M   'P 1'
#
loop_
_entity.id
_entity.type
_entity.pdbx_description
1 polymer ?
#
loop_
_entity_poly.entity_id
_entity_poly.type
_entity_poly.pdbx_seq_one_letter_code
_entity_poly.pdbx_strand_id
1 'polypeptide(L)'
;EICVEFGLQSVHNETLKFINRCQTFESFLDEYNHFKLSGIRNCIHIINGLPYETEKMMIETAKKVGKLAPDGIKIHALHIAKGTKLNKIYQENPFSLISKDDYIRIVAKQLEYLPKTTVIERITGDGDKKKLVAPMWTADKISVLGGIDKYQAENDTYQGKALERE
;
A
#
# COMPACT_ATOMS: atom_id res chain seq x y z
N GLU A 1 -2.66 23.14 -9.49
CA GLU A 1 -3.47 21.89 -9.56
C GLU A 1 -3.70 21.38 -8.13
N ILE A 2 -4.97 21.04 -7.80
CA ILE A 2 -5.33 20.50 -6.48
C ILE A 2 -5.41 18.98 -6.64
N CYS A 3 -4.80 18.24 -5.69
CA CYS A 3 -4.92 16.81 -5.56
C CYS A 3 -5.36 16.47 -4.14
N VAL A 4 -6.40 15.63 -3.98
CA VAL A 4 -6.85 15.15 -2.68
C VAL A 4 -6.30 13.75 -2.44
N GLU A 5 -5.68 13.55 -1.28
CA GLU A 5 -5.07 12.28 -0.89
C GLU A 5 -5.94 11.54 0.12
N PHE A 6 -6.32 10.32 -0.21
CA PHE A 6 -7.17 9.45 0.61
C PHE A 6 -6.37 8.36 1.30
N GLY A 7 -6.31 8.39 2.62
CA GLY A 7 -5.64 7.37 3.41
C GLY A 7 -6.51 6.14 3.65
N LEU A 8 -6.78 5.32 2.63
CA LEU A 8 -7.51 4.06 2.78
C LEU A 8 -6.77 3.05 3.65
N GLN A 9 -5.50 2.83 3.40
CA GLN A 9 -4.57 1.92 4.03
C GLN A 9 -4.79 0.44 3.69
N SER A 10 -6.00 -0.09 3.86
CA SER A 10 -6.43 -1.47 3.58
C SER A 10 -7.93 -1.50 3.25
N VAL A 11 -8.38 -2.56 2.60
CA VAL A 11 -9.83 -2.81 2.36
C VAL A 11 -10.45 -3.78 3.38
N HIS A 12 -9.65 -4.24 4.35
CA HIS A 12 -10.07 -5.21 5.34
C HIS A 12 -10.47 -4.50 6.64
N ASN A 13 -11.76 -4.53 6.99
CA ASN A 13 -12.29 -3.78 8.12
C ASN A 13 -11.66 -4.17 9.47
N GLU A 14 -11.30 -5.44 9.67
CA GLU A 14 -10.58 -5.85 10.89
C GLU A 14 -9.19 -5.22 10.97
N THR A 15 -8.47 -5.12 9.84
CA THR A 15 -7.19 -4.40 9.79
C THR A 15 -7.38 -2.92 10.08
N LEU A 16 -8.37 -2.27 9.45
CA LEU A 16 -8.68 -0.86 9.67
C LEU A 16 -8.99 -0.58 11.15
N LYS A 17 -9.76 -1.45 11.79
CA LYS A 17 -10.06 -1.38 13.22
C LYS A 17 -8.81 -1.54 14.07
N PHE A 18 -7.95 -2.52 13.75
CA PHE A 18 -6.71 -2.76 14.48
C PHE A 18 -5.77 -1.54 14.46
N ILE A 19 -5.61 -0.90 13.28
CA ILE A 19 -4.78 0.31 13.14
C ILE A 19 -5.48 1.58 13.62
N ASN A 20 -6.65 1.45 14.24
CA ASN A 20 -7.46 2.56 14.75
C ASN A 20 -7.89 3.55 13.65
N ARG A 21 -8.17 3.05 12.45
CA ARG A 21 -8.81 3.82 11.38
C ARG A 21 -10.29 3.90 11.66
N CYS A 22 -10.81 5.06 12.00
CA CYS A 22 -12.22 5.26 12.36
C CYS A 22 -13.16 5.25 11.15
N GLN A 23 -12.88 4.45 10.13
CA GLN A 23 -13.62 4.37 8.88
C GLN A 23 -13.60 2.94 8.37
N THR A 24 -14.74 2.41 7.91
CA THR A 24 -14.81 1.13 7.20
C THR A 24 -14.53 1.31 5.72
N PHE A 25 -14.26 0.19 5.03
CA PHE A 25 -14.06 0.24 3.57
C PHE A 25 -15.33 0.70 2.84
N GLU A 26 -16.50 0.30 3.30
CA GLU A 26 -17.80 0.68 2.73
C GLU A 26 -18.03 2.20 2.87
N SER A 27 -17.77 2.76 4.05
CA SER A 27 -17.86 4.21 4.27
C SER A 27 -16.86 4.98 3.40
N PHE A 28 -15.64 4.44 3.27
CA PHE A 28 -14.65 5.01 2.34
C PHE A 28 -15.16 5.02 0.90
N LEU A 29 -15.76 3.91 0.42
CA LEU A 29 -16.30 3.82 -0.94
C LEU A 29 -17.39 4.86 -1.22
N ASP A 30 -18.31 5.03 -0.28
CA ASP A 30 -19.39 6.01 -0.41
C ASP A 30 -18.83 7.43 -0.55
N GLU A 31 -17.91 7.81 0.34
CA GLU A 31 -17.28 9.13 0.30
C GLU A 31 -16.41 9.33 -0.96
N TYR A 32 -15.64 8.31 -1.32
CA TYR A 32 -14.77 8.36 -2.50
C TYR A 32 -15.56 8.48 -3.80
N ASN A 33 -16.65 7.74 -3.94
CA ASN A 33 -17.51 7.80 -5.12
C ASN A 33 -18.15 9.18 -5.29
N HIS A 34 -18.63 9.79 -4.20
CA HIS A 34 -19.12 11.15 -4.21
C HIS A 34 -18.04 12.15 -4.60
N PHE A 35 -16.83 12.02 -4.02
CA PHE A 35 -15.71 12.90 -4.33
C PHE A 35 -15.29 12.78 -5.81
N LYS A 36 -15.27 11.57 -6.37
CA LYS A 36 -14.86 11.33 -7.77
C LYS A 36 -15.71 12.10 -8.78
N LEU A 37 -16.97 12.39 -8.45
CA LEU A 37 -17.86 13.19 -9.28
C LEU A 37 -17.43 14.67 -9.37
N SER A 38 -16.58 15.15 -8.47
CA SER A 38 -16.07 16.53 -8.49
C SER A 38 -15.06 16.79 -9.62
N GLY A 39 -14.50 15.76 -10.23
CA GLY A 39 -13.44 15.87 -11.24
C GLY A 39 -12.09 16.37 -10.70
N ILE A 40 -11.96 16.48 -9.37
CA ILE A 40 -10.69 16.85 -8.73
C ILE A 40 -9.78 15.63 -8.71
N ARG A 41 -8.49 15.83 -9.07
CA ARG A 41 -7.47 14.77 -8.99
C ARG A 41 -7.40 14.14 -7.62
N ASN A 42 -7.28 12.83 -7.59
CA ASN A 42 -7.26 12.06 -6.36
C ASN A 42 -6.09 11.06 -6.32
N CYS A 43 -5.62 10.76 -5.11
CA CYS A 43 -4.58 9.77 -4.87
C CYS A 43 -4.96 8.91 -3.67
N ILE A 44 -4.96 7.58 -3.82
CA ILE A 44 -5.26 6.64 -2.73
C ILE A 44 -3.96 6.13 -2.12
N HIS A 45 -3.91 6.09 -0.79
CA HIS A 45 -2.79 5.51 -0.04
C HIS A 45 -3.16 4.13 0.51
N ILE A 46 -2.28 3.15 0.30
CA ILE A 46 -2.35 1.82 0.90
C ILE A 46 -1.05 1.48 1.61
N ILE A 47 -1.11 0.57 2.59
CA ILE A 47 0.05 0.13 3.36
C ILE A 47 0.17 -1.39 3.28
N ASN A 48 1.31 -1.89 2.83
CA ASN A 48 1.64 -3.31 2.85
C ASN A 48 2.37 -3.68 4.14
N GLY A 49 2.12 -4.90 4.63
CA GLY A 49 2.73 -5.44 5.84
C GLY A 49 2.04 -5.01 7.12
N LEU A 50 0.80 -4.55 7.06
CA LEU A 50 -0.01 -4.30 8.25
C LEU A 50 -0.13 -5.60 9.08
N PRO A 51 -0.15 -5.51 10.42
CA PRO A 51 -0.24 -6.68 11.28
C PRO A 51 -1.42 -7.57 10.92
N TYR A 52 -1.17 -8.88 10.87
CA TYR A 52 -2.13 -9.95 10.56
C TYR A 52 -2.63 -9.97 9.10
N GLU A 53 -2.18 -9.09 8.23
CA GLU A 53 -2.47 -9.19 6.80
C GLU A 53 -1.58 -10.22 6.10
N THR A 54 -2.21 -11.05 5.30
CA THR A 54 -1.55 -12.01 4.41
C THR A 54 -1.23 -11.37 3.06
N GLU A 55 -0.35 -11.99 2.27
CA GLU A 55 -0.10 -11.58 0.88
C GLU A 55 -1.41 -11.46 0.07
N LYS A 56 -2.30 -12.45 0.22
CA LYS A 56 -3.59 -12.46 -0.48
C LYS A 56 -4.43 -11.23 -0.15
N MET A 57 -4.45 -10.81 1.10
CA MET A 57 -5.17 -9.62 1.56
C MET A 57 -4.58 -8.34 0.98
N MET A 58 -3.25 -8.21 0.96
CA MET A 58 -2.57 -7.06 0.37
C MET A 58 -2.85 -6.96 -1.15
N ILE A 59 -2.82 -8.08 -1.87
CA ILE A 59 -3.15 -8.11 -3.30
C ILE A 59 -4.64 -7.78 -3.52
N GLU A 60 -5.55 -8.28 -2.67
CA GLU A 60 -6.97 -7.93 -2.75
C GLU A 60 -7.20 -6.43 -2.57
N THR A 61 -6.46 -5.79 -1.66
CA THR A 61 -6.50 -4.33 -1.49
C THR A 61 -6.17 -3.62 -2.81
N ALA A 62 -5.10 -4.02 -3.51
CA ALA A 62 -4.74 -3.43 -4.79
C ALA A 62 -5.79 -3.70 -5.89
N LYS A 63 -6.38 -4.90 -5.93
CA LYS A 63 -7.47 -5.25 -6.86
C LYS A 63 -8.68 -4.35 -6.68
N LYS A 64 -9.12 -4.13 -5.43
CA LYS A 64 -10.27 -3.28 -5.14
C LYS A 64 -9.96 -1.81 -5.46
N VAL A 65 -8.75 -1.33 -5.13
CA VAL A 65 -8.31 0.03 -5.49
C VAL A 65 -8.20 0.20 -7.01
N GLY A 66 -7.67 -0.80 -7.72
CA GLY A 66 -7.59 -0.77 -9.19
C GLY A 66 -8.95 -0.60 -9.87
N LYS A 67 -10.00 -1.24 -9.33
CA LYS A 67 -11.39 -1.07 -9.83
C LYS A 67 -11.93 0.34 -9.64
N LEU A 68 -11.43 1.08 -8.67
CA LEU A 68 -11.80 2.49 -8.48
C LEU A 68 -11.12 3.40 -9.50
N ALA A 69 -10.08 2.93 -10.18
CA ALA A 69 -9.29 3.66 -11.14
C ALA A 69 -8.94 5.09 -10.63
N PRO A 70 -8.17 5.22 -9.54
CA PRO A 70 -7.73 6.52 -9.03
C PRO A 70 -6.73 7.15 -9.99
N ASP A 71 -6.62 8.50 -9.94
CA ASP A 71 -5.62 9.21 -10.73
C ASP A 71 -4.19 8.90 -10.25
N GLY A 72 -4.01 8.68 -8.95
CA GLY A 72 -2.74 8.32 -8.35
C GLY A 72 -2.87 7.29 -7.23
N ILE A 73 -1.76 6.61 -6.95
CA ILE A 73 -1.65 5.69 -5.80
C ILE A 73 -0.29 5.84 -5.13
N LYS A 74 -0.29 5.77 -3.80
CA LYS A 74 0.91 5.63 -2.97
C LYS A 74 0.85 4.30 -2.22
N ILE A 75 1.82 3.43 -2.50
CA ILE A 75 1.98 2.14 -1.84
C ILE A 75 3.08 2.31 -0.79
N HIS A 76 2.73 2.16 0.48
CA HIS A 76 3.66 2.29 1.59
C HIS A 76 4.02 0.92 2.16
N ALA A 77 5.28 0.78 2.63
CA ALA A 77 5.65 -0.31 3.51
C ALA A 77 5.35 0.10 4.96
N LEU A 78 4.77 -0.81 5.74
CA LEU A 78 4.67 -0.61 7.18
C LEU A 78 6.08 -0.44 7.76
N HIS A 79 6.25 0.59 8.57
CA HIS A 79 7.44 0.75 9.41
C HIS A 79 7.04 1.12 10.83
N ILE A 80 7.76 0.54 11.78
CA ILE A 80 7.54 0.78 13.21
C ILE A 80 8.51 1.87 13.64
N ALA A 81 7.96 2.98 14.14
CA ALA A 81 8.75 4.10 14.62
C ALA A 81 8.79 4.14 16.15
N LYS A 82 9.95 4.47 16.70
CA LYS A 82 10.18 4.66 18.15
C LYS A 82 9.16 5.65 18.74
N GLY A 83 8.61 5.30 19.90
CA GLY A 83 7.68 6.16 20.63
C GLY A 83 6.23 6.08 20.17
N THR A 84 5.90 5.24 19.18
CA THR A 84 4.52 5.04 18.72
C THR A 84 3.80 3.94 19.52
N LYS A 85 2.46 3.96 19.49
CA LYS A 85 1.64 2.88 20.05
C LYS A 85 1.97 1.53 19.41
N LEU A 86 2.18 1.50 18.09
CA LEU A 86 2.54 0.28 17.36
C LEU A 86 3.89 -0.28 17.84
N ASN A 87 4.87 0.59 18.16
CA ASN A 87 6.14 0.15 18.73
C ASN A 87 5.95 -0.53 20.08
N LYS A 88 5.09 -0.01 20.95
CA LYS A 88 4.77 -0.66 22.23
C LYS A 88 4.14 -2.03 22.01
N ILE A 89 3.15 -2.14 21.16
CA ILE A 89 2.50 -3.41 20.81
C ILE A 89 3.53 -4.41 20.28
N TYR A 90 4.43 -3.97 19.39
CA TYR A 90 5.45 -4.83 18.81
C TYR A 90 6.48 -5.33 19.86
N GLN A 91 6.82 -4.50 20.83
CA GLN A 91 7.72 -4.89 21.93
C GLN A 91 7.07 -5.86 22.91
N GLU A 92 5.78 -5.67 23.23
CA GLU A 92 5.05 -6.51 24.18
C GLU A 92 4.59 -7.82 23.56
N ASN A 93 4.18 -7.78 22.29
CA ASN A 93 3.68 -8.94 21.55
C ASN A 93 4.14 -8.88 20.08
N PRO A 94 5.36 -9.35 19.80
CA PRO A 94 5.93 -9.29 18.45
C PRO A 94 5.06 -10.03 17.42
N PHE A 95 4.80 -9.39 16.30
CA PHE A 95 4.17 -9.98 15.12
C PHE A 95 5.16 -10.05 13.95
N SER A 96 4.90 -10.95 13.00
CA SER A 96 5.75 -11.11 11.84
C SER A 96 5.74 -9.87 10.96
N LEU A 97 6.91 -9.37 10.60
CA LEU A 97 7.09 -8.29 9.64
C LEU A 97 7.41 -8.87 8.26
N ILE A 98 6.90 -8.20 7.23
CA ILE A 98 7.17 -8.58 5.85
C ILE A 98 8.68 -8.45 5.53
N SER A 99 9.24 -9.43 4.82
CA SER A 99 10.60 -9.34 4.29
C SER A 99 10.69 -8.38 3.11
N LYS A 100 11.90 -7.91 2.77
CA LYS A 100 12.11 -7.07 1.59
C LYS A 100 11.73 -7.79 0.31
N ASP A 101 12.08 -9.06 0.17
CA ASP A 101 11.82 -9.85 -1.02
C ASP A 101 10.33 -10.13 -1.20
N ASP A 102 9.63 -10.44 -0.11
CA ASP A 102 8.16 -10.57 -0.15
C ASP A 102 7.48 -9.25 -0.50
N TYR A 103 7.96 -8.13 0.07
CA TYR A 103 7.42 -6.81 -0.26
C TYR A 103 7.58 -6.51 -1.76
N ILE A 104 8.77 -6.73 -2.32
CA ILE A 104 9.07 -6.54 -3.75
C ILE A 104 8.12 -7.37 -4.60
N ARG A 105 7.97 -8.65 -4.28
CA ARG A 105 7.09 -9.59 -4.99
C ARG A 105 5.62 -9.17 -4.92
N ILE A 106 5.16 -8.77 -3.73
CA ILE A 106 3.76 -8.35 -3.52
C ILE A 106 3.47 -7.07 -4.28
N VAL A 107 4.35 -6.06 -4.20
CA VAL A 107 4.14 -4.80 -4.93
C VAL A 107 4.13 -5.03 -6.45
N ALA A 108 5.06 -5.83 -6.98
CA ALA A 108 5.06 -6.16 -8.41
C ALA A 108 3.72 -6.80 -8.83
N LYS A 109 3.17 -7.73 -8.03
CA LYS A 109 1.86 -8.33 -8.27
C LYS A 109 0.70 -7.33 -8.11
N GLN A 110 0.79 -6.41 -7.17
CA GLN A 110 -0.23 -5.38 -6.98
C GLN A 110 -0.33 -4.44 -8.19
N LEU A 111 0.82 -4.09 -8.77
CA LEU A 111 0.88 -3.26 -9.97
C LEU A 111 0.12 -3.87 -11.14
N GLU A 112 0.08 -5.20 -11.27
CA GLU A 112 -0.67 -5.89 -12.33
C GLU A 112 -2.18 -5.55 -12.32
N TYR A 113 -2.73 -5.24 -11.15
CA TYR A 113 -4.17 -4.91 -10.97
C TYR A 113 -4.47 -3.42 -10.98
N LEU A 114 -3.48 -2.57 -11.17
CA LEU A 114 -3.68 -1.11 -11.26
C LEU A 114 -3.74 -0.67 -12.72
N PRO A 115 -4.76 0.12 -13.12
CA PRO A 115 -4.85 0.64 -14.49
C PRO A 115 -3.56 1.36 -14.93
N LYS A 116 -3.19 1.24 -16.19
CA LYS A 116 -2.03 1.95 -16.77
C LYS A 116 -2.13 3.47 -16.66
N THR A 117 -3.36 3.98 -16.53
CA THR A 117 -3.65 5.42 -16.35
C THR A 117 -3.41 5.91 -14.93
N THR A 118 -3.38 5.00 -13.94
CA THR A 118 -3.10 5.36 -12.54
C THR A 118 -1.62 5.67 -12.36
N VAL A 119 -1.29 6.88 -11.91
CA VAL A 119 0.10 7.28 -11.63
C VAL A 119 0.58 6.62 -10.34
N ILE A 120 1.70 5.91 -10.41
CA ILE A 120 2.35 5.36 -9.22
C ILE A 120 3.21 6.46 -8.59
N GLU A 121 2.66 7.19 -7.64
CA GLU A 121 3.34 8.34 -7.03
C GLU A 121 4.40 7.92 -6.01
N ARG A 122 4.21 6.74 -5.40
CA ARG A 122 5.14 6.20 -4.39
C ARG A 122 4.98 4.69 -4.25
N ILE A 123 6.11 4.01 -4.05
CA ILE A 123 6.16 2.56 -3.82
C ILE A 123 6.77 2.20 -2.46
N THR A 124 7.33 3.16 -1.74
CA THR A 124 7.96 2.95 -0.42
C THR A 124 7.54 4.03 0.56
N GLY A 125 7.67 3.77 1.87
CA GLY A 125 7.43 4.78 2.89
C GLY A 125 8.58 5.79 3.04
N ASP A 126 8.29 6.96 3.62
CA ASP A 126 9.25 8.01 3.99
C ASP A 126 9.32 8.17 5.50
N GLY A 127 9.71 7.12 6.22
CA GLY A 127 9.91 7.18 7.66
C GLY A 127 11.19 7.92 8.07
N ASP A 128 11.16 8.60 9.21
CA ASP A 128 12.38 9.15 9.82
C ASP A 128 13.33 8.00 10.20
N LYS A 129 14.45 7.88 9.47
CA LYS A 129 15.44 6.82 9.66
C LYS A 129 15.98 6.77 11.10
N LYS A 130 16.03 7.90 11.80
CA LYS A 130 16.51 7.97 13.19
C LYS A 130 15.52 7.36 14.19
N LYS A 131 14.25 7.29 13.82
CA LYS A 131 13.17 6.72 14.63
C LYS A 131 12.78 5.32 14.21
N LEU A 132 13.31 4.82 13.09
CA LEU A 132 12.97 3.50 12.56
C LEU A 132 13.40 2.40 13.53
N VAL A 133 12.45 1.55 13.93
CA VAL A 133 12.68 0.36 14.75
C VAL A 133 12.74 -0.90 13.87
N ALA A 134 11.74 -1.06 13.00
CA ALA A 134 11.64 -2.22 12.12
C ALA A 134 10.59 -1.99 10.99
N PRO A 135 10.68 -2.72 9.88
CA PRO A 135 11.83 -3.47 9.40
C PRO A 135 12.90 -2.53 8.80
N MET A 136 14.17 -2.83 9.02
CA MET A 136 15.29 -1.95 8.65
C MET A 136 15.42 -1.73 7.14
N TRP A 137 14.99 -2.69 6.32
CA TRP A 137 15.07 -2.58 4.86
C TRP A 137 14.21 -1.44 4.29
N THR A 138 13.19 -0.96 5.01
CA THR A 138 12.37 0.18 4.57
C THR A 138 13.15 1.50 4.44
N ALA A 139 14.34 1.57 5.03
CA ALA A 139 15.25 2.70 4.89
C ALA A 139 16.03 2.72 3.56
N ASP A 140 16.05 1.59 2.83
CA ASP A 140 16.79 1.41 1.57
C ASP A 140 15.85 1.40 0.36
N LYS A 141 15.32 2.56 0.02
CA LYS A 141 14.37 2.75 -1.09
C LYS A 141 14.91 2.33 -2.44
N ILE A 142 16.19 2.65 -2.71
CA ILE A 142 16.80 2.37 -4.02
C ILE A 142 16.83 0.88 -4.28
N SER A 143 17.24 0.09 -3.29
CA SER A 143 17.25 -1.37 -3.40
C SER A 143 15.84 -1.97 -3.58
N VAL A 144 14.81 -1.38 -2.95
CA VAL A 144 13.42 -1.83 -3.12
C VAL A 144 12.93 -1.53 -4.54
N LEU A 145 13.13 -0.31 -5.03
CA LEU A 145 12.72 0.08 -6.39
C LEU A 145 13.41 -0.79 -7.44
N GLY A 146 14.75 -0.91 -7.38
CA GLY A 146 15.50 -1.76 -8.31
C GLY A 146 15.11 -3.25 -8.22
N GLY A 147 14.72 -3.71 -7.02
CA GLY A 147 14.19 -5.07 -6.82
C GLY A 147 12.84 -5.28 -7.51
N ILE A 148 11.93 -4.30 -7.46
CA ILE A 148 10.65 -4.36 -8.14
C ILE A 148 10.84 -4.37 -9.66
N ASP A 149 11.67 -3.48 -10.21
CA ASP A 149 11.97 -3.43 -11.65
C ASP A 149 12.57 -4.76 -12.13
N LYS A 150 13.53 -5.30 -11.38
CA LYS A 150 14.14 -6.61 -11.67
C LYS A 150 13.11 -7.72 -11.65
N TYR A 151 12.28 -7.80 -10.59
CA TYR A 151 11.24 -8.82 -10.47
C TYR A 151 10.25 -8.75 -11.65
N GLN A 152 9.82 -7.55 -12.04
CA GLN A 152 8.93 -7.35 -13.17
C GLN A 152 9.56 -7.84 -14.49
N ALA A 153 10.83 -7.52 -14.73
CA ALA A 153 11.55 -7.96 -15.92
C ALA A 153 11.70 -9.49 -15.97
N GLU A 154 12.10 -10.12 -14.84
CA GLU A 154 12.31 -11.58 -14.75
C GLU A 154 11.01 -12.38 -14.89
N ASN A 155 9.86 -11.81 -14.50
CA ASN A 155 8.56 -12.48 -14.54
C ASN A 155 7.66 -11.97 -15.68
N ASP A 156 8.23 -11.18 -16.61
CA ASP A 156 7.47 -10.59 -17.72
C ASP A 156 6.16 -9.95 -17.23
N THR A 157 6.21 -9.16 -16.16
CA THR A 157 5.04 -8.51 -15.59
C THR A 157 5.16 -6.99 -15.56
N TYR A 158 4.02 -6.29 -15.54
CA TYR A 158 3.97 -4.83 -15.59
C TYR A 158 2.62 -4.32 -15.07
N GLN A 159 2.54 -3.00 -14.86
CA GLN A 159 1.30 -2.34 -14.43
C GLN A 159 0.16 -2.59 -15.42
N GLY A 160 -0.96 -3.09 -14.91
CA GLY A 160 -2.18 -3.35 -15.67
C GLY A 160 -2.22 -4.69 -16.40
N LYS A 161 -1.17 -5.54 -16.29
CA LYS A 161 -1.11 -6.83 -17.00
C LYS A 161 -2.30 -7.76 -16.69
N ALA A 162 -2.75 -7.80 -15.44
CA ALA A 162 -3.88 -8.64 -15.06
C ALA A 162 -5.22 -8.14 -15.62
N LEU A 163 -5.33 -6.84 -15.90
CA LEU A 163 -6.54 -6.23 -16.46
C LEU A 163 -6.69 -6.45 -17.98
N GLU A 164 -5.62 -6.87 -18.67
CA GLU A 164 -5.66 -7.21 -20.10
C GLU A 164 -6.25 -8.60 -20.34
N ARG A 165 -6.48 -9.39 -19.29
CA ARG A 165 -6.97 -10.77 -19.36
C ARG A 165 -8.45 -10.91 -18.95
N GLU A 166 -9.06 -9.82 -18.48
CA GLU A 166 -10.48 -9.72 -18.17
C GLU A 166 -11.24 -9.11 -19.38
#